data_35d22114ff09782b407ed9563f571d37
#
_entry.id   35d22114ff09782b407ed9563f571d37
#
_cell.length_a   1.000
_cell.length_b   1.000
_cell.length_c   1.000
_cell.angle_alpha   90.00
_cell.angle_beta   90.00
_cell.angle_gamma   90.00
#
_symmetry.space_group_name_H-M   'P 1'
#
loop_
_entity.id
_entity.type
_entity.pdbx_description
1 polymer ?
#
loop_
_entity_poly.entity_id
_entity_poly.type
_entity_poly.pdbx_seq_one_letter_code
_entity_poly.pdbx_strand_id
1 'polypeptide(L)'
;MKIVWSPFALSDRAGIFAHIEADNPAAAIATDERIVAAINRLRDLPQSGRIGRLAGTREIVIVGTPYVAAYQLTNSTIRILRVLHGAQRWPDDLPGS
;
A
#
# COMPACT_ATOMS: atom_id res chain seq x y z
N MET A 1 12.25 3.57 11.44
CA MET A 1 11.15 2.66 11.80
C MET A 1 11.19 1.44 10.89
N LYS A 2 10.79 0.30 11.41
CA LYS A 2 10.70 -0.94 10.64
C LYS A 2 9.41 -0.97 9.81
N ILE A 3 9.51 -1.41 8.55
CA ILE A 3 8.34 -1.63 7.70
C ILE A 3 7.99 -3.12 7.72
N VAL A 4 6.74 -3.43 8.01
CA VAL A 4 6.21 -4.78 8.00
C VAL A 4 5.00 -4.84 7.07
N TRP A 5 5.07 -5.72 6.08
CA TRP A 5 3.96 -5.99 5.17
C TRP A 5 3.05 -7.06 5.77
N SER A 6 1.76 -6.78 5.87
CA SER A 6 0.81 -7.82 6.23
C SER A 6 0.72 -8.87 5.11
N PRO A 7 0.30 -10.10 5.42
CA PRO A 7 0.05 -11.10 4.37
C PRO A 7 -0.93 -10.63 3.30
N PHE A 8 -1.94 -9.85 3.71
CA PHE A 8 -2.94 -9.32 2.80
C PHE A 8 -2.35 -8.25 1.87
N ALA A 9 -1.48 -7.40 2.37
CA ALA A 9 -0.80 -6.40 1.55
C ALA A 9 0.16 -7.06 0.55
N LEU A 10 0.85 -8.12 0.94
CA LEU A 10 1.69 -8.89 0.03
C LEU A 10 0.85 -9.56 -1.06
N SER A 11 -0.30 -10.10 -0.69
CA SER A 11 -1.24 -10.70 -1.65
C SER A 11 -1.79 -9.64 -2.61
N ASP A 12 -2.15 -8.46 -2.11
CA ASP A 12 -2.60 -7.34 -2.95
C ASP A 12 -1.53 -6.99 -3.99
N ARG A 13 -0.29 -6.84 -3.55
CA ARG A 13 0.83 -6.50 -4.42
C ARG A 13 1.03 -7.54 -5.52
N ALA A 14 1.00 -8.82 -5.15
CA ALA A 14 1.12 -9.90 -6.12
C ALA A 14 -0.05 -9.91 -7.12
N GLY A 15 -1.26 -9.65 -6.65
CA GLY A 15 -2.45 -9.58 -7.50
C GLY A 15 -2.41 -8.41 -8.48
N ILE A 16 -1.95 -7.25 -8.03
CA ILE A 16 -1.76 -6.08 -8.88
C ILE A 16 -0.75 -6.39 -9.99
N PHE A 17 0.36 -7.01 -9.63
CA PHE A 17 1.40 -7.39 -10.60
C PHE A 17 0.83 -8.34 -11.66
N ALA A 18 0.16 -9.40 -11.25
CA ALA A 18 -0.41 -10.40 -12.15
C ALA A 18 -1.46 -9.77 -13.09
N HIS A 19 -2.29 -8.89 -12.56
CA HIS A 19 -3.32 -8.20 -13.34
C HIS A 19 -2.72 -7.36 -14.47
N ILE A 20 -1.71 -6.57 -14.16
CA ILE A 20 -1.06 -5.69 -15.14
C ILE A 20 -0.20 -6.51 -16.10
N GLU A 21 0.51 -7.51 -15.59
CA GLU A 21 1.40 -8.35 -16.39
C GLU A 21 0.69 -9.03 -17.54
N ALA A 22 -0.59 -9.40 -17.35
CA ALA A 22 -1.39 -10.06 -18.38
C ALA A 22 -1.43 -9.26 -19.69
N ASP A 23 -1.43 -7.92 -19.58
CA ASP A 23 -1.46 -7.04 -20.76
C ASP A 23 -0.11 -6.39 -21.04
N ASN A 24 0.69 -6.10 -20.03
CA ASN A 24 1.92 -5.34 -20.19
C ASN A 24 2.92 -5.67 -19.07
N PRO A 25 3.84 -6.62 -19.31
CA PRO A 25 4.83 -7.01 -18.30
C PRO A 25 5.73 -5.87 -17.84
N ALA A 26 6.15 -4.98 -18.73
CA ALA A 26 6.99 -3.84 -18.37
C ALA A 26 6.24 -2.87 -17.43
N ALA A 27 4.96 -2.65 -17.68
CA ALA A 27 4.14 -1.81 -16.81
C ALA A 27 3.93 -2.44 -15.43
N ALA A 28 3.83 -3.78 -15.35
CA ALA A 28 3.73 -4.48 -14.07
C ALA A 28 4.97 -4.24 -13.21
N ILE A 29 6.15 -4.36 -13.80
CA ILE A 29 7.42 -4.11 -13.11
C ILE A 29 7.50 -2.65 -12.64
N ALA A 30 7.20 -1.71 -13.52
CA ALA A 30 7.25 -0.28 -13.20
C ALA A 30 6.27 0.09 -12.07
N THR A 31 5.06 -0.45 -12.11
CA THR A 31 4.05 -0.21 -11.07
C THR A 31 4.51 -0.77 -9.73
N ASP A 32 5.05 -1.99 -9.71
CA ASP A 32 5.54 -2.61 -8.49
C ASP A 32 6.69 -1.81 -7.87
N GLU A 33 7.61 -1.32 -8.69
CA GLU A 33 8.72 -0.46 -8.24
C GLU A 33 8.20 0.83 -7.61
N ARG A 34 7.16 1.44 -8.17
CA ARG A 34 6.53 2.65 -7.61
C ARG A 34 5.87 2.38 -6.26
N ILE A 35 5.18 1.24 -6.13
CA ILE A 35 4.57 0.83 -4.86
C ILE A 35 5.63 0.67 -3.79
N VAL A 36 6.69 -0.06 -4.07
CA VAL A 36 7.77 -0.32 -3.11
C VAL A 36 8.48 0.97 -2.73
N ALA A 37 8.79 1.83 -3.71
CA ALA A 37 9.47 3.10 -3.46
C ALA A 37 8.63 4.02 -2.56
N ALA A 38 7.33 4.12 -2.82
CA ALA A 38 6.43 4.95 -2.01
C ALA A 38 6.37 4.47 -0.56
N ILE A 39 6.29 3.15 -0.37
CA ILE A 39 6.24 2.56 0.97
C ILE A 39 7.58 2.73 1.69
N ASN A 40 8.70 2.54 1.00
CA ASN A 40 10.01 2.71 1.61
C ASN A 40 10.28 4.14 2.08
N ARG A 41 9.69 5.15 1.43
CA ARG A 41 9.81 6.54 1.88
C ARG A 41 9.15 6.80 3.24
N LEU A 42 8.23 5.94 3.65
CA LEU A 42 7.60 6.05 4.96
C LEU A 42 8.60 5.88 6.12
N ARG A 43 9.76 5.24 5.89
CA ARG A 43 10.80 5.16 6.92
C ARG A 43 11.28 6.53 7.36
N ASP A 44 11.40 7.46 6.42
CA ASP A 44 11.86 8.83 6.71
C ASP A 44 10.70 9.76 7.04
N LEU A 45 9.52 9.49 6.50
CA LEU A 45 8.33 10.33 6.62
C LEU A 45 7.10 9.50 7.03
N PRO A 46 7.11 8.89 8.23
CA PRO A 46 6.05 7.95 8.60
C PRO A 46 4.66 8.59 8.72
N GLN A 47 4.60 9.90 8.97
CA GLN A 47 3.32 10.61 9.10
C GLN A 47 2.91 11.35 7.82
N SER A 48 3.58 11.08 6.70
CA SER A 48 3.27 11.75 5.43
C SER A 48 1.93 11.34 4.83
N GLY A 49 1.40 10.18 5.19
CA GLY A 49 0.09 9.75 4.74
C GLY A 49 -1.03 10.57 5.37
N ARG A 50 -2.10 10.79 4.59
CA ARG A 50 -3.31 11.43 5.11
C ARG A 50 -4.00 10.51 6.12
N ILE A 51 -4.86 11.07 6.97
CA ILE A 51 -5.72 10.27 7.84
C ILE A 51 -6.55 9.34 6.95
N GLY A 52 -6.51 8.06 7.28
CA GLY A 52 -7.18 7.03 6.51
C GLY A 52 -8.70 7.05 6.70
N ARG A 53 -9.39 6.43 5.74
CA ARG A 53 -10.85 6.29 5.81
C ARG A 53 -11.30 5.37 6.95
N LEU A 54 -10.41 4.52 7.45
CA LEU A 54 -10.66 3.71 8.65
C LEU A 54 -9.91 4.30 9.84
N ALA A 55 -10.53 4.24 11.02
CA ALA A 55 -9.95 4.79 12.24
C ALA A 55 -8.60 4.14 12.56
N GLY A 56 -7.64 4.97 12.99
CA GLY A 56 -6.30 4.49 13.36
C GLY A 56 -5.38 4.19 12.19
N THR A 57 -5.81 4.45 10.96
CA THR A 57 -5.00 4.21 9.76
C THR A 57 -4.61 5.50 9.06
N ARG A 58 -3.60 5.40 8.22
CA ARG A 58 -3.19 6.43 7.27
C ARG A 58 -3.15 5.83 5.87
N GLU A 59 -3.20 6.70 4.86
CA GLU A 59 -3.15 6.30 3.46
C GLU A 59 -2.15 7.14 2.71
N ILE A 60 -1.37 6.51 1.83
CA ILE A 60 -0.58 7.22 0.84
C ILE A 60 -1.05 6.85 -0.56
N VAL A 61 -1.17 7.88 -1.41
CA VAL A 61 -1.40 7.68 -2.84
C VAL A 61 -0.05 7.35 -3.48
N ILE A 62 -0.02 6.28 -4.26
CA ILE A 62 1.20 5.89 -4.98
C ILE A 62 1.21 6.62 -6.31
N VAL A 63 2.01 7.69 -6.38
CA VAL A 63 2.06 8.60 -7.52
C VAL A 63 2.31 7.85 -8.84
N GLY A 64 1.55 8.20 -9.85
CA GLY A 64 1.65 7.58 -11.17
C GLY A 64 0.90 6.26 -11.30
N THR A 65 0.13 5.89 -10.28
CA THR A 65 -0.70 4.69 -10.27
C THR A 65 -2.07 5.00 -9.68
N PRO A 66 -3.09 4.14 -9.92
CA PRO A 66 -4.39 4.29 -9.26
C PRO A 66 -4.43 3.68 -7.85
N TYR A 67 -3.29 3.24 -7.30
CA TYR A 67 -3.25 2.48 -6.06
C TYR A 67 -2.98 3.36 -4.85
N VAL A 68 -3.52 2.93 -3.72
CA VAL A 68 -3.40 3.57 -2.41
C VAL A 68 -2.95 2.51 -1.41
N ALA A 69 -1.96 2.83 -0.59
CA ALA A 69 -1.53 1.96 0.49
C ALA A 69 -2.09 2.46 1.82
N ALA A 70 -2.79 1.57 2.53
CA ALA A 70 -3.26 1.82 3.88
C ALA A 70 -2.25 1.26 4.87
N TYR A 71 -1.87 2.06 5.86
CA TYR A 71 -0.88 1.63 6.86
C TYR A 71 -1.24 2.15 8.26
N GLN A 72 -0.60 1.55 9.23
CA GLN A 72 -0.78 1.88 10.63
C GLN A 72 0.58 2.10 11.28
N LEU A 73 0.67 3.13 12.11
CA LEU A 73 1.89 3.40 12.87
C LEU A 73 1.74 2.85 14.28
N THR A 74 2.75 2.12 14.71
CA THR A 74 2.96 1.76 16.10
C THR A 74 4.29 2.37 16.55
N ASN A 75 4.70 2.14 17.80
CA ASN A 75 5.88 2.81 18.38
C ASN A 75 7.15 2.68 17.54
N SER A 76 7.36 1.54 16.89
CA SER A 76 8.60 1.28 16.14
C SER A 76 8.36 0.69 14.77
N THR A 77 7.11 0.53 14.36
CA THR A 77 6.74 -0.22 13.16
C THR A 77 5.76 0.55 12.29
N ILE A 78 5.99 0.51 10.99
CA ILE A 78 5.05 0.92 9.96
C ILE A 78 4.47 -0.37 9.39
N ARG A 79 3.19 -0.61 9.67
CA ARG A 79 2.52 -1.83 9.22
C ARG A 79 1.69 -1.54 7.99
N ILE A 80 2.05 -2.14 6.86
CA ILE A 80 1.29 -2.00 5.61
C ILE A 80 0.14 -2.99 5.67
N LEU A 81 -1.08 -2.48 5.72
CA LEU A 81 -2.29 -3.28 5.89
C LEU A 81 -2.85 -3.78 4.57
N ARG A 82 -2.99 -2.89 3.60
CA ARG A 82 -3.52 -3.21 2.27
C ARG A 82 -2.93 -2.28 1.21
N VAL A 83 -2.91 -2.75 -0.03
CA VAL A 83 -2.65 -1.93 -1.21
C VAL A 83 -3.83 -2.15 -2.16
N LEU A 84 -4.66 -1.13 -2.35
CA LEU A 84 -5.92 -1.25 -3.05
C LEU A 84 -6.06 -0.15 -4.10
N HIS A 85 -6.85 -0.43 -5.15
CA HIS A 85 -7.22 0.58 -6.12
C HIS A 85 -8.06 1.66 -5.41
N GLY A 86 -7.70 2.93 -5.60
CA GLY A 86 -8.35 4.03 -4.89
C GLY A 86 -9.85 4.18 -5.18
N ALA A 87 -10.31 3.73 -6.35
CA ALA A 87 -11.70 3.82 -6.76
C ALA A 87 -12.54 2.59 -6.39
N GLN A 88 -11.90 1.49 -5.95
CA GLN A 88 -12.66 0.31 -5.57
C GLN A 88 -13.33 0.50 -4.21
N ARG A 89 -14.36 -0.29 -3.94
CA ARG A 89 -14.98 -0.33 -2.63
C ARG A 89 -14.04 -1.01 -1.64
N TRP A 90 -13.70 -0.31 -0.57
CA TRP A 90 -12.82 -0.82 0.46
C TRP A 90 -13.61 -1.62 1.50
N PRO A 91 -13.01 -2.64 2.11
CA PRO A 91 -13.66 -3.37 3.20
C PRO A 91 -13.92 -2.45 4.40
N ASP A 92 -14.93 -2.77 5.19
CA ASP A 92 -15.29 -2.01 6.39
C ASP A 92 -14.18 -2.07 7.45
N ASP A 93 -13.48 -3.21 7.52
CA ASP A 93 -12.32 -3.42 8.39
C ASP A 93 -11.13 -3.84 7.56
N LEU A 94 -9.92 -3.48 8.01
CA LEU A 94 -8.68 -3.95 7.41
C LEU A 94 -8.08 -5.06 8.28
N PRO A 95 -7.67 -6.19 7.67
CA PRO A 95 -7.02 -7.27 8.40
C PRO A 95 -5.77 -6.77 9.13
N GLY A 96 -5.63 -7.14 10.39
CA GLY A 96 -4.47 -6.77 11.20
C GLY A 96 -4.50 -5.39 11.83
N SER A 97 -5.59 -4.66 11.65
CA SER A 97 -5.78 -3.37 12.31
C SER A 97 -6.38 -3.51 13.70
#